data_f634f3025b360b9b5dbc888d3787d198
#
_entry.id   f634f3025b360b9b5dbc888d3787d198
#
_cell.length_a   1.000
_cell.length_b   1.000
_cell.length_c   1.000
_cell.angle_alpha   90.00
_cell.angle_beta   90.00
_cell.angle_gamma   90.00
#
_symmetry.space_group_name_H-M   'P 1'
#
loop_
_entity.id
_entity.type
_entity.pdbx_description
1 polymer ?
#
loop_
_entity_poly.entity_id
_entity_poly.type
_entity_poly.pdbx_seq_one_letter_code
_entity_poly.pdbx_strand_id
1 'polypeptide(L)'
;MTKKKTRVELDLTRRDFVKVAATAAGSAVVAQAVTTGPLSPFGELKQRQVAGEPDSAHPQGEHHWGMLINLQTCIGCEYCQRACSATNDVAPDKAWNIVLPDQTANGHRFFFSRPCLHCQHAPCVEVCPVVATFVREDGLVMMDYDRCIGCRYCEVACPYDARKFNWEERTDENALVPTWGVPEVERRPRGVVEKCTFCVHRIDAGLAAGLMPGVDREATPACVNICPVGARVFGDLLNPDSPVSQVIAANPTLRLREELGTEPSVYYIPAEEAA
;
A
#
# COMPACT_ATOMS: atom_id res chain seq x y z
N MET A 1 27.94 -44.91 -42.84
CA MET A 1 28.81 -43.73 -42.70
C MET A 1 28.19 -42.77 -41.71
N THR A 2 28.62 -42.85 -40.47
CA THR A 2 28.08 -42.08 -39.33
C THR A 2 28.96 -40.83 -39.12
N LYS A 3 28.41 -39.64 -39.32
CA LYS A 3 29.09 -38.36 -39.05
C LYS A 3 29.12 -38.12 -37.54
N LYS A 4 30.32 -38.16 -36.95
CA LYS A 4 30.60 -37.69 -35.59
C LYS A 4 30.42 -36.16 -35.53
N LYS A 5 29.46 -35.68 -34.76
CA LYS A 5 29.39 -34.28 -34.36
C LYS A 5 30.39 -34.01 -33.23
N THR A 6 31.45 -33.29 -33.55
CA THR A 6 32.39 -32.76 -32.54
C THR A 6 31.71 -31.59 -31.82
N ARG A 7 31.51 -31.72 -30.53
CA ARG A 7 31.04 -30.65 -29.64
C ARG A 7 32.30 -29.86 -29.27
N VAL A 8 32.36 -28.60 -29.68
CA VAL A 8 33.39 -27.67 -29.22
C VAL A 8 32.88 -27.10 -27.89
N GLU A 9 33.48 -27.52 -26.78
CA GLU A 9 33.33 -26.86 -25.50
C GLU A 9 34.17 -25.61 -25.48
N LEU A 10 33.52 -24.43 -25.47
CA LEU A 10 34.16 -23.14 -25.24
C LEU A 10 34.23 -22.91 -23.74
N ASP A 11 35.42 -23.10 -23.17
CA ASP A 11 35.71 -22.77 -21.78
C ASP A 11 35.96 -21.26 -21.67
N LEU A 12 34.86 -20.49 -21.53
CA LEU A 12 34.88 -19.03 -21.39
C LEU A 12 35.03 -18.66 -19.91
N THR A 13 36.16 -18.05 -19.57
CA THR A 13 36.34 -17.47 -18.23
C THR A 13 35.44 -16.24 -18.02
N ARG A 14 35.16 -15.90 -16.75
CA ARG A 14 34.38 -14.69 -16.40
C ARG A 14 34.98 -13.43 -17.02
N ARG A 15 36.31 -13.39 -17.24
CA ARG A 15 37.04 -12.28 -17.86
C ARG A 15 36.77 -12.17 -19.35
N ASP A 16 36.62 -13.31 -20.04
CA ASP A 16 36.33 -13.36 -21.48
C ASP A 16 34.86 -12.97 -21.74
N PHE A 17 33.94 -13.32 -20.84
CA PHE A 17 32.55 -12.86 -20.90
C PHE A 17 32.43 -11.35 -20.77
N VAL A 18 33.19 -10.71 -19.86
CA VAL A 18 33.19 -9.24 -19.70
C VAL A 18 33.80 -8.55 -20.94
N LYS A 19 34.83 -9.13 -21.57
CA LYS A 19 35.41 -8.57 -22.80
C LYS A 19 34.46 -8.66 -23.99
N VAL A 20 33.72 -9.77 -24.12
CA VAL A 20 32.72 -9.95 -25.19
C VAL A 20 31.53 -9.01 -24.96
N ALA A 21 31.08 -8.81 -23.71
CA ALA A 21 30.03 -7.86 -23.38
C ALA A 21 30.45 -6.41 -23.66
N ALA A 22 31.71 -6.03 -23.39
CA ALA A 22 32.22 -4.69 -23.62
C ALA A 22 32.40 -4.37 -25.14
N THR A 23 32.71 -5.37 -25.97
CA THR A 23 32.79 -5.20 -27.44
C THR A 23 31.41 -5.14 -28.10
N ALA A 24 30.38 -5.77 -27.50
CA ALA A 24 28.98 -5.68 -27.95
C ALA A 24 28.34 -4.31 -27.67
N ALA A 25 28.83 -3.58 -26.66
CA ALA A 25 28.33 -2.24 -26.32
C ALA A 25 28.84 -1.13 -27.28
N GLY A 26 29.83 -1.46 -28.16
CA GLY A 26 30.43 -0.48 -29.08
C GLY A 26 29.80 -0.37 -30.46
N SER A 27 28.78 -1.16 -30.80
CA SER A 27 28.19 -1.15 -32.14
C SER A 27 26.70 -0.74 -32.07
N ALA A 28 26.46 0.57 -32.11
CA ALA A 28 25.11 1.15 -32.26
C ALA A 28 24.38 0.67 -33.54
N VAL A 29 25.06 0.03 -34.46
CA VAL A 29 24.50 -0.54 -35.71
C VAL A 29 23.81 -1.88 -35.49
N VAL A 30 24.18 -2.66 -34.45
CA VAL A 30 23.54 -3.96 -34.15
C VAL A 30 22.22 -3.75 -33.44
N ALA A 31 22.06 -2.68 -32.66
CA ALA A 31 20.83 -2.38 -31.93
C ALA A 31 19.65 -2.04 -32.88
N GLN A 32 19.90 -1.38 -34.01
CA GLN A 32 18.87 -1.04 -35.00
C GLN A 32 18.41 -2.24 -35.84
N ALA A 33 19.27 -3.22 -36.06
CA ALA A 33 18.94 -4.40 -36.87
C ALA A 33 18.05 -5.41 -36.08
N VAL A 34 18.07 -5.37 -34.74
CA VAL A 34 17.30 -6.27 -33.90
C VAL A 34 15.86 -5.76 -33.69
N THR A 35 15.64 -4.44 -33.83
CA THR A 35 14.33 -3.82 -33.56
C THR A 35 13.41 -3.69 -34.76
N THR A 36 13.89 -3.88 -35.99
CA THR A 36 13.11 -3.66 -37.23
C THR A 36 13.02 -4.86 -38.19
N GLY A 37 13.55 -6.03 -37.82
CA GLY A 37 13.50 -7.23 -38.65
C GLY A 37 12.22 -8.06 -38.43
N PRO A 38 11.71 -8.74 -39.50
CA PRO A 38 10.49 -9.55 -39.41
C PRO A 38 10.63 -10.84 -38.61
N LEU A 39 11.73 -11.04 -37.90
CA LEU A 39 12.03 -12.18 -37.03
C LEU A 39 12.40 -11.76 -35.60
N SER A 40 11.79 -10.70 -35.05
CA SER A 40 11.91 -10.42 -33.62
C SER A 40 11.35 -11.61 -32.84
N PRO A 41 12.16 -12.35 -32.06
CA PRO A 41 11.67 -13.45 -31.21
C PRO A 41 10.80 -12.95 -30.04
N PHE A 42 10.79 -11.67 -29.84
CA PHE A 42 9.85 -10.96 -28.98
C PHE A 42 8.89 -10.26 -29.93
N GLY A 43 7.75 -10.91 -30.24
CA GLY A 43 6.65 -10.27 -30.94
C GLY A 43 6.43 -8.87 -30.33
N GLU A 44 5.86 -7.93 -31.08
CA GLU A 44 5.59 -6.57 -30.60
C GLU A 44 5.20 -6.63 -29.13
N LEU A 45 6.17 -6.37 -28.25
CA LEU A 45 5.87 -5.89 -26.93
C LEU A 45 5.12 -4.60 -27.21
N LYS A 46 3.78 -4.69 -27.35
CA LYS A 46 2.93 -3.52 -27.18
C LYS A 46 3.55 -2.84 -25.98
N GLN A 47 4.24 -1.73 -26.21
CA GLN A 47 4.61 -0.84 -25.13
C GLN A 47 3.30 -0.69 -24.37
N ARG A 48 3.22 -1.36 -23.22
CA ARG A 48 2.17 -1.10 -22.27
C ARG A 48 2.36 0.39 -22.05
N GLN A 49 1.49 1.19 -22.65
CA GLN A 49 1.36 2.57 -22.28
C GLN A 49 1.25 2.48 -20.77
N VAL A 50 2.33 2.86 -20.08
CA VAL A 50 2.24 3.19 -18.68
C VAL A 50 1.23 4.31 -18.70
N ALA A 51 -0.03 3.94 -18.48
CA ALA A 51 -1.12 4.87 -18.43
C ALA A 51 -0.79 5.78 -17.26
N GLY A 52 -0.51 7.01 -17.58
CA GLY A 52 -0.23 7.98 -16.57
C GLY A 52 0.77 9.00 -17.05
N GLU A 53 0.32 9.95 -17.80
CA GLU A 53 0.82 11.31 -17.59
C GLU A 53 0.66 11.64 -16.10
N PRO A 54 1.61 12.36 -15.47
CA PRO A 54 1.62 12.61 -14.03
C PRO A 54 0.37 13.32 -13.48
N ASP A 55 -0.58 13.70 -14.30
CA ASP A 55 -1.80 14.41 -13.93
C ASP A 55 -3.06 13.51 -13.80
N SER A 56 -2.98 12.21 -14.11
CA SER A 56 -4.15 11.30 -14.06
C SER A 56 -4.26 10.47 -12.78
N ALA A 57 -3.45 10.73 -11.78
CA ALA A 57 -3.42 9.96 -10.54
C ALA A 57 -4.41 10.45 -9.47
N HIS A 58 -5.18 11.50 -9.77
CA HIS A 58 -6.25 11.90 -8.86
C HIS A 58 -7.42 10.92 -8.95
N PRO A 59 -8.05 10.56 -7.82
CA PRO A 59 -9.26 9.76 -7.82
C PRO A 59 -10.31 10.43 -8.72
N GLN A 60 -10.84 9.65 -9.66
CA GLN A 60 -11.83 10.13 -10.64
C GLN A 60 -13.26 9.90 -10.17
N GLY A 61 -13.43 9.35 -8.96
CA GLY A 61 -14.71 9.07 -8.35
C GLY A 61 -15.36 10.27 -7.68
N GLU A 62 -16.59 10.09 -7.26
CA GLU A 62 -17.34 11.09 -6.48
C GLU A 62 -16.73 11.33 -5.08
N HIS A 63 -15.89 10.41 -4.60
CA HIS A 63 -15.28 10.43 -3.28
C HIS A 63 -13.77 10.23 -3.35
N HIS A 64 -13.06 10.76 -2.36
CA HIS A 64 -11.67 10.43 -2.07
C HIS A 64 -11.49 10.22 -0.57
N TRP A 65 -11.43 8.95 -0.15
CA TRP A 65 -11.36 8.62 1.26
C TRP A 65 -10.00 8.92 1.87
N GLY A 66 -10.02 9.63 2.97
CA GLY A 66 -8.81 9.97 3.71
C GLY A 66 -8.97 9.88 5.22
N MET A 67 -7.85 9.92 5.90
CA MET A 67 -7.78 9.87 7.36
C MET A 67 -6.84 10.96 7.87
N LEU A 68 -7.19 11.55 9.01
CA LEU A 68 -6.28 12.37 9.79
C LEU A 68 -5.99 11.66 11.12
N ILE A 69 -4.73 11.72 11.54
CA ILE A 69 -4.27 11.19 12.84
C ILE A 69 -3.60 12.33 13.61
N ASN A 70 -4.16 12.69 14.76
CA ASN A 70 -3.61 13.71 15.63
C ASN A 70 -2.61 13.09 16.62
N LEU A 71 -1.32 13.38 16.45
CA LEU A 71 -0.26 12.85 17.30
C LEU A 71 -0.19 13.54 18.67
N GLN A 72 -0.78 14.73 18.81
CA GLN A 72 -0.85 15.46 20.09
C GLN A 72 -1.84 14.81 21.06
N THR A 73 -2.95 14.27 20.52
CA THR A 73 -4.00 13.66 21.32
C THR A 73 -3.86 12.14 21.46
N CYS A 74 -3.02 11.50 20.65
CA CYS A 74 -2.82 10.05 20.68
C CYS A 74 -2.12 9.63 21.96
N ILE A 75 -2.77 8.80 22.78
CA ILE A 75 -2.28 8.31 24.07
C ILE A 75 -1.57 6.94 24.00
N GLY A 76 -1.45 6.35 22.80
CA GLY A 76 -0.76 5.07 22.61
C GLY A 76 -1.50 3.84 23.15
N CYS A 77 -2.81 3.90 23.37
CA CYS A 77 -3.59 2.81 23.98
C CYS A 77 -3.73 1.55 23.11
N GLU A 78 -3.34 1.59 21.83
CA GLU A 78 -3.40 0.49 20.85
C GLU A 78 -4.84 -0.02 20.53
N TYR A 79 -5.90 0.60 21.03
CA TYR A 79 -7.27 0.17 20.77
C TYR A 79 -7.57 0.10 19.27
N CYS A 80 -7.10 1.09 18.51
CA CYS A 80 -7.23 1.12 17.05
C CYS A 80 -6.56 -0.07 16.34
N GLN A 81 -5.42 -0.54 16.87
CA GLN A 81 -4.73 -1.73 16.37
C GLN A 81 -5.52 -3.00 16.68
N ARG A 82 -5.99 -3.15 17.91
CA ARG A 82 -6.76 -4.33 18.38
C ARG A 82 -8.09 -4.45 17.67
N ALA A 83 -8.86 -3.36 17.58
CA ALA A 83 -10.13 -3.36 16.85
C ALA A 83 -9.95 -3.63 15.36
N CYS A 84 -8.91 -3.07 14.73
CA CYS A 84 -8.57 -3.37 13.33
C CYS A 84 -8.30 -4.86 13.13
N SER A 85 -7.48 -5.47 14.01
CA SER A 85 -7.15 -6.89 13.93
C SER A 85 -8.36 -7.78 14.15
N ALA A 86 -9.24 -7.44 15.09
CA ALA A 86 -10.46 -8.22 15.35
C ALA A 86 -11.44 -8.13 14.17
N THR A 87 -11.76 -6.89 13.73
CA THR A 87 -12.74 -6.64 12.66
C THR A 87 -12.32 -7.21 11.30
N ASN A 88 -11.03 -7.14 11.00
CA ASN A 88 -10.49 -7.60 9.70
C ASN A 88 -9.85 -8.99 9.79
N ASP A 89 -9.98 -9.70 10.88
CA ASP A 89 -9.34 -10.99 11.14
C ASP A 89 -7.85 -11.03 10.76
N VAL A 90 -7.12 -10.04 11.24
CA VAL A 90 -5.67 -9.92 11.04
C VAL A 90 -4.93 -10.56 12.20
N ALA A 91 -3.85 -11.27 11.94
CA ALA A 91 -3.01 -11.79 13.00
C ALA A 91 -2.39 -10.65 13.83
N PRO A 92 -2.37 -10.74 15.17
CA PRO A 92 -1.87 -9.67 16.03
C PRO A 92 -0.41 -9.27 15.73
N ASP A 93 0.42 -10.23 15.33
CA ASP A 93 1.82 -10.04 14.94
C ASP A 93 2.00 -9.40 13.55
N LYS A 94 0.93 -9.33 12.74
CA LYS A 94 0.89 -8.74 11.40
C LYS A 94 -0.05 -7.55 11.31
N ALA A 95 -0.22 -6.83 12.42
CA ALA A 95 -1.15 -5.72 12.50
C ALA A 95 -1.03 -4.74 11.31
N TRP A 96 -2.17 -4.43 10.69
CA TRP A 96 -2.26 -3.48 9.58
C TRP A 96 -2.11 -2.02 10.01
N ASN A 97 -2.40 -1.76 11.27
CA ASN A 97 -2.25 -0.47 11.89
C ASN A 97 -1.40 -0.67 13.15
N ILE A 98 -0.25 -0.04 13.18
CA ILE A 98 0.70 -0.15 14.30
C ILE A 98 0.76 1.17 15.06
N VAL A 99 1.01 1.07 16.36
CA VAL A 99 1.20 2.22 17.25
C VAL A 99 2.58 2.07 17.89
N LEU A 100 3.45 3.03 17.66
CA LEU A 100 4.84 3.03 18.13
C LEU A 100 5.08 4.22 19.03
N PRO A 101 5.77 4.04 20.17
CA PRO A 101 6.29 5.17 20.93
C PRO A 101 7.41 5.86 20.15
N ASP A 102 7.41 7.18 20.18
CA ASP A 102 8.44 8.01 19.57
C ASP A 102 8.67 9.27 20.41
N GLN A 103 9.66 10.08 20.04
CA GLN A 103 9.95 11.35 20.72
C GLN A 103 10.40 12.41 19.73
N THR A 104 10.03 13.65 20.01
CA THR A 104 10.50 14.82 19.26
C THR A 104 11.99 15.08 19.55
N ALA A 105 12.62 15.93 18.75
CA ALA A 105 14.01 16.35 18.96
C ALA A 105 14.26 16.94 20.37
N ASN A 106 13.24 17.56 20.96
CA ASN A 106 13.27 18.15 22.29
C ASN A 106 12.95 17.15 23.43
N GLY A 107 12.75 15.86 23.08
CA GLY A 107 12.50 14.79 24.05
C GLY A 107 11.02 14.65 24.46
N HIS A 108 10.08 15.40 23.88
CA HIS A 108 8.65 15.19 24.11
C HIS A 108 8.20 13.83 23.56
N ARG A 109 7.62 12.99 24.40
CA ARG A 109 7.16 11.64 24.02
C ARG A 109 5.76 11.71 23.40
N PHE A 110 5.60 11.02 22.28
CA PHE A 110 4.32 10.87 21.61
C PHE A 110 4.16 9.45 21.05
N PHE A 111 2.99 9.14 20.49
CA PHE A 111 2.73 7.86 19.90
C PHE A 111 2.39 8.03 18.42
N PHE A 112 3.18 7.36 17.58
CA PHE A 112 3.02 7.38 16.15
C PHE A 112 2.16 6.21 15.69
N SER A 113 0.99 6.50 15.14
CA SER A 113 0.07 5.48 14.65
C SER A 113 0.05 5.46 13.12
N ARG A 114 0.33 4.31 12.54
CA ARG A 114 0.54 4.15 11.10
C ARG A 114 -0.26 2.98 10.51
N PRO A 115 -1.36 3.24 9.77
CA PRO A 115 -2.02 2.29 8.86
C PRO A 115 -1.34 2.28 7.48
N CYS A 116 -1.92 1.60 6.47
CA CYS A 116 -1.63 1.90 5.07
C CYS A 116 -2.08 3.33 4.75
N LEU A 117 -1.26 4.06 4.00
CA LEU A 117 -1.50 5.48 3.74
C LEU A 117 -2.36 5.74 2.50
N HIS A 118 -2.76 4.70 1.76
CA HIS A 118 -3.58 4.81 0.55
C HIS A 118 -3.10 5.92 -0.40
N CYS A 119 -1.82 5.80 -0.81
CA CYS A 119 -1.13 6.78 -1.65
C CYS A 119 -1.80 6.94 -3.00
N GLN A 120 -1.88 8.17 -3.52
CA GLN A 120 -2.40 8.44 -4.86
C GLN A 120 -1.42 7.94 -5.93
N HIS A 121 -0.11 8.19 -5.73
CA HIS A 121 0.97 7.60 -6.52
C HIS A 121 1.56 6.40 -5.74
N ALA A 122 0.88 5.27 -5.82
CA ALA A 122 1.18 4.10 -5.00
C ALA A 122 2.27 3.22 -5.64
N PRO A 123 3.54 3.27 -5.19
CA PRO A 123 4.62 2.48 -5.79
C PRO A 123 4.35 0.97 -5.70
N CYS A 124 3.60 0.55 -4.71
CA CYS A 124 3.19 -0.84 -4.54
C CYS A 124 2.19 -1.33 -5.62
N VAL A 125 1.47 -0.43 -6.28
CA VAL A 125 0.62 -0.75 -7.44
C VAL A 125 1.46 -0.92 -8.69
N GLU A 126 2.39 -0.01 -8.91
CA GLU A 126 3.26 0.01 -10.09
C GLU A 126 4.11 -1.24 -10.24
N VAL A 127 4.63 -1.77 -9.12
CA VAL A 127 5.51 -2.95 -9.13
C VAL A 127 4.75 -4.28 -9.18
N CYS A 128 3.42 -4.29 -9.17
CA CYS A 128 2.66 -5.54 -9.12
C CYS A 128 2.59 -6.21 -10.52
N PRO A 129 3.28 -7.35 -10.75
CA PRO A 129 3.37 -7.96 -12.06
C PRO A 129 2.05 -8.56 -12.55
N VAL A 130 1.15 -8.88 -11.62
CA VAL A 130 -0.15 -9.51 -11.91
C VAL A 130 -1.33 -8.56 -11.70
N VAL A 131 -1.06 -7.29 -11.41
CA VAL A 131 -2.08 -6.26 -11.15
C VAL A 131 -3.06 -6.67 -10.02
N ALA A 132 -2.57 -7.43 -9.04
CA ALA A 132 -3.34 -7.80 -7.86
C ALA A 132 -3.56 -6.62 -6.92
N THR A 133 -2.66 -5.62 -6.96
CA THR A 133 -2.85 -4.37 -6.21
C THR A 133 -3.18 -3.25 -7.19
N PHE A 134 -4.17 -2.45 -6.87
CA PHE A 134 -4.73 -1.42 -7.74
C PHE A 134 -5.31 -0.27 -6.91
N VAL A 135 -5.54 0.88 -7.56
CA VAL A 135 -6.25 2.02 -6.97
C VAL A 135 -7.68 2.01 -7.47
N ARG A 136 -8.64 2.15 -6.56
CA ARG A 136 -10.07 2.37 -6.87
C ARG A 136 -10.31 3.83 -7.25
N GLU A 137 -11.44 4.08 -7.89
CA GLU A 137 -11.87 5.43 -8.28
C GLU A 137 -12.01 6.40 -7.09
N ASP A 138 -12.28 5.87 -5.91
CA ASP A 138 -12.40 6.60 -4.64
C ASP A 138 -11.06 6.78 -3.88
N GLY A 139 -9.95 6.51 -4.53
CA GLY A 139 -8.59 6.67 -3.98
C GLY A 139 -8.11 5.52 -3.10
N LEU A 140 -8.93 4.51 -2.85
CA LEU A 140 -8.50 3.37 -2.04
C LEU A 140 -7.53 2.47 -2.79
N VAL A 141 -6.36 2.25 -2.23
CA VAL A 141 -5.43 1.22 -2.73
C VAL A 141 -5.90 -0.13 -2.23
N MET A 142 -6.23 -1.03 -3.15
CA MET A 142 -6.83 -2.32 -2.85
C MET A 142 -5.94 -3.51 -3.25
N MET A 143 -6.34 -4.70 -2.81
CA MET A 143 -5.73 -5.98 -3.14
C MET A 143 -6.78 -6.97 -3.60
N ASP A 144 -6.53 -7.61 -4.74
CA ASP A 144 -7.20 -8.82 -5.19
C ASP A 144 -6.36 -10.02 -4.72
N TYR A 145 -6.86 -10.73 -3.73
CA TYR A 145 -6.14 -11.85 -3.11
C TYR A 145 -6.11 -13.09 -4.00
N ASP A 146 -7.06 -13.25 -4.91
CA ASP A 146 -7.10 -14.37 -5.86
C ASP A 146 -6.05 -14.23 -6.97
N ARG A 147 -5.72 -12.98 -7.32
CA ARG A 147 -4.65 -12.68 -8.29
C ARG A 147 -3.26 -12.65 -7.66
N CYS A 148 -3.17 -12.48 -6.35
CA CYS A 148 -1.90 -12.30 -5.68
C CYS A 148 -1.05 -13.58 -5.73
N ILE A 149 0.14 -13.50 -6.33
CA ILE A 149 1.11 -14.61 -6.41
C ILE A 149 2.14 -14.60 -5.29
N GLY A 150 2.04 -13.68 -4.33
CA GLY A 150 2.94 -13.61 -3.18
C GLY A 150 4.38 -13.20 -3.48
N CYS A 151 4.66 -12.54 -4.59
CA CYS A 151 6.03 -12.14 -4.97
C CYS A 151 6.64 -11.07 -4.05
N ARG A 152 5.84 -10.40 -3.22
CA ARG A 152 6.21 -9.38 -2.22
C ARG A 152 6.88 -8.12 -2.78
N TYR A 153 6.90 -7.90 -4.08
CA TYR A 153 7.44 -6.65 -4.64
C TYR A 153 6.74 -5.42 -4.07
N CYS A 154 5.43 -5.50 -3.85
CA CYS A 154 4.66 -4.42 -3.24
C CYS A 154 5.01 -4.18 -1.75
N GLU A 155 5.51 -5.19 -1.03
CA GLU A 155 6.01 -5.07 0.34
C GLU A 155 7.35 -4.31 0.35
N VAL A 156 8.27 -4.69 -0.53
CA VAL A 156 9.58 -4.02 -0.67
C VAL A 156 9.45 -2.59 -1.20
N ALA A 157 8.52 -2.34 -2.14
CA ALA A 157 8.31 -1.03 -2.73
C ALA A 157 7.60 -0.04 -1.79
N CYS A 158 6.93 -0.52 -0.73
CA CYS A 158 6.21 0.34 0.20
C CYS A 158 7.17 1.07 1.15
N PRO A 159 7.34 2.40 1.06
CA PRO A 159 8.27 3.12 1.92
C PRO A 159 7.76 3.25 3.37
N TYR A 160 6.54 2.79 3.65
CA TYR A 160 5.85 2.91 4.93
C TYR A 160 5.73 1.58 5.67
N ASP A 161 6.28 0.48 5.17
CA ASP A 161 6.15 -0.86 5.75
C ASP A 161 4.69 -1.25 6.11
N ALA A 162 3.74 -0.86 5.25
CA ALA A 162 2.32 -1.03 5.50
C ALA A 162 1.75 -2.34 4.92
N ARG A 163 2.60 -3.17 4.33
CA ARG A 163 2.22 -4.44 3.72
C ARG A 163 2.84 -5.60 4.49
N LYS A 164 2.04 -6.66 4.69
CA LYS A 164 2.43 -7.83 5.48
C LYS A 164 2.15 -9.09 4.67
N PHE A 165 3.15 -9.95 4.56
CA PHE A 165 3.02 -11.22 3.84
C PHE A 165 2.57 -12.35 4.78
N ASN A 166 1.62 -13.16 4.32
CA ASN A 166 1.11 -14.32 5.05
C ASN A 166 1.98 -15.56 4.78
N TRP A 167 2.96 -15.79 5.66
CA TRP A 167 3.89 -16.91 5.57
C TRP A 167 3.24 -18.25 5.89
N GLU A 168 2.29 -18.24 6.82
CA GLU A 168 1.68 -19.43 7.37
C GLU A 168 0.16 -19.40 7.19
N GLU A 169 -0.44 -20.56 7.06
CA GLU A 169 -1.88 -20.71 7.13
C GLU A 169 -2.30 -20.57 8.59
N ARG A 170 -3.23 -19.67 8.86
CA ARG A 170 -3.73 -19.43 10.21
C ARG A 170 -5.02 -20.19 10.42
N THR A 171 -4.99 -21.18 11.29
CA THR A 171 -6.14 -22.01 11.66
C THR A 171 -6.75 -21.59 12.99
N ASP A 172 -5.96 -20.91 13.84
CA ASP A 172 -6.39 -20.50 15.18
C ASP A 172 -7.40 -19.35 15.12
N GLU A 173 -8.29 -19.31 16.10
CA GLU A 173 -9.19 -18.17 16.31
C GLU A 173 -8.38 -16.91 16.66
N ASN A 174 -8.90 -15.75 16.27
CA ASN A 174 -8.29 -14.49 16.60
C ASN A 174 -8.49 -14.20 18.10
N ALA A 175 -7.40 -14.17 18.86
CA ALA A 175 -7.42 -13.95 20.31
C ALA A 175 -8.04 -12.60 20.76
N LEU A 176 -8.23 -11.66 19.82
CA LEU A 176 -8.87 -10.36 20.07
C LEU A 176 -10.38 -10.39 19.92
N VAL A 177 -10.95 -11.49 19.44
CA VAL A 177 -12.39 -11.73 19.28
C VAL A 177 -12.92 -12.41 20.54
N PRO A 178 -14.11 -12.07 21.06
CA PRO A 178 -15.00 -10.97 20.63
C PRO A 178 -14.70 -9.63 21.34
N THR A 179 -13.70 -9.58 22.20
CA THR A 179 -13.45 -8.43 23.09
C THR A 179 -13.27 -7.11 22.34
N TRP A 180 -12.61 -7.13 21.17
CA TRP A 180 -12.27 -5.94 20.40
C TRP A 180 -13.07 -5.78 19.11
N GLY A 181 -13.94 -6.74 18.82
CA GLY A 181 -14.77 -6.79 17.62
C GLY A 181 -15.00 -8.21 17.16
N VAL A 182 -15.71 -8.35 16.06
CA VAL A 182 -15.93 -9.63 15.37
C VAL A 182 -15.44 -9.50 13.93
N PRO A 183 -14.96 -10.58 13.30
CA PRO A 183 -14.56 -10.56 11.91
C PRO A 183 -15.74 -10.18 11.00
N GLU A 184 -15.56 -9.15 10.19
CA GLU A 184 -16.55 -8.68 9.20
C GLU A 184 -16.14 -9.07 7.78
N VAL A 185 -14.94 -9.60 7.62
CA VAL A 185 -14.38 -10.06 6.34
C VAL A 185 -13.69 -11.40 6.53
N GLU A 186 -13.62 -12.15 5.44
CA GLU A 186 -12.90 -13.42 5.44
C GLU A 186 -11.40 -13.23 5.69
N ARG A 187 -10.82 -14.22 6.35
CA ARG A 187 -9.38 -14.32 6.56
C ARG A 187 -8.65 -14.48 5.23
N ARG A 188 -7.56 -13.75 5.06
CA ARG A 188 -6.72 -13.89 3.87
C ARG A 188 -5.91 -15.18 3.95
N PRO A 189 -5.74 -15.89 2.81
CA PRO A 189 -5.02 -17.14 2.78
C PRO A 189 -3.51 -16.97 2.99
N ARG A 190 -2.80 -18.08 3.19
CA ARG A 190 -1.35 -18.13 3.09
C ARG A 190 -0.89 -17.74 1.68
N GLY A 191 0.28 -17.10 1.57
CA GLY A 191 0.93 -16.82 0.30
C GLY A 191 0.53 -15.50 -0.35
N VAL A 192 -0.31 -14.68 0.29
CA VAL A 192 -0.68 -13.34 -0.18
C VAL A 192 -0.10 -12.25 0.69
N VAL A 193 0.01 -11.04 0.13
CA VAL A 193 0.35 -9.83 0.88
C VAL A 193 -0.93 -9.10 1.25
N GLU A 194 -1.10 -8.79 2.53
CA GLU A 194 -2.25 -8.04 3.03
C GLU A 194 -1.87 -6.65 3.55
N LYS A 195 -2.85 -5.77 3.70
CA LYS A 195 -2.70 -4.41 4.20
C LYS A 195 -4.02 -3.81 4.65
N CYS A 196 -3.97 -2.70 5.36
CA CYS A 196 -5.15 -1.90 5.69
C CYS A 196 -5.94 -1.51 4.42
N THR A 197 -7.26 -1.67 4.46
CA THR A 197 -8.21 -1.33 3.39
C THR A 197 -9.12 -0.15 3.74
N PHE A 198 -8.84 0.57 4.83
CA PHE A 198 -9.77 1.53 5.47
C PHE A 198 -11.13 0.91 5.82
N CYS A 199 -11.18 -0.42 6.06
CA CYS A 199 -12.43 -1.14 6.27
C CYS A 199 -13.43 -0.92 5.11
N VAL A 200 -12.95 -1.09 3.88
CA VAL A 200 -13.72 -0.86 2.64
C VAL A 200 -15.10 -1.51 2.65
N HIS A 201 -15.25 -2.68 3.27
CA HIS A 201 -16.52 -3.37 3.44
C HIS A 201 -17.55 -2.53 4.22
N ARG A 202 -17.12 -1.73 5.21
CA ARG A 202 -17.98 -0.80 5.93
C ARG A 202 -18.33 0.42 5.09
N ILE A 203 -17.36 0.96 4.37
CA ILE A 203 -17.57 2.09 3.46
C ILE A 203 -18.60 1.71 2.41
N ASP A 204 -18.39 0.60 1.70
CA ASP A 204 -19.26 0.15 0.61
C ASP A 204 -20.68 -0.19 1.12
N ALA A 205 -20.79 -0.92 2.22
CA ALA A 205 -22.09 -1.25 2.82
C ALA A 205 -22.82 -0.01 3.36
N GLY A 206 -22.07 0.92 3.95
CA GLY A 206 -22.62 2.18 4.45
C GLY A 206 -23.17 3.06 3.35
N LEU A 207 -22.40 3.28 2.28
CA LEU A 207 -22.87 4.05 1.12
C LEU A 207 -24.10 3.42 0.48
N ALA A 208 -24.14 2.09 0.34
CA ALA A 208 -25.31 1.37 -0.17
C ALA A 208 -26.55 1.54 0.73
N ALA A 209 -26.34 1.77 2.03
CA ALA A 209 -27.42 2.05 2.99
C ALA A 209 -27.73 3.55 3.15
N GLY A 210 -27.08 4.42 2.39
CA GLY A 210 -27.25 5.89 2.50
C GLY A 210 -26.58 6.51 3.72
N LEU A 211 -25.63 5.79 4.34
CA LEU A 211 -24.85 6.28 5.47
C LEU A 211 -23.57 6.99 4.98
N MET A 212 -23.05 7.89 5.82
CA MET A 212 -21.89 8.70 5.51
C MET A 212 -20.63 8.20 6.25
N PRO A 213 -19.62 7.65 5.55
CA PRO A 213 -18.34 7.27 6.15
C PRO A 213 -17.65 8.46 6.84
N GLY A 214 -17.23 8.24 8.10
CA GLY A 214 -16.66 9.28 8.95
C GLY A 214 -17.66 10.01 9.86
N VAL A 215 -18.95 9.87 9.59
CA VAL A 215 -20.06 10.39 10.40
C VAL A 215 -20.82 9.22 11.04
N ASP A 216 -21.33 8.33 10.21
CA ASP A 216 -22.10 7.17 10.69
C ASP A 216 -21.15 6.03 11.08
N ARG A 217 -21.35 5.50 12.27
CA ARG A 217 -20.45 4.53 12.88
C ARG A 217 -20.32 3.24 12.06
N GLU A 218 -21.41 2.79 11.48
CA GLU A 218 -21.49 1.56 10.68
C GLU A 218 -20.68 1.66 9.38
N ALA A 219 -20.62 2.86 8.80
CA ALA A 219 -19.87 3.16 7.59
C ALA A 219 -18.41 3.52 7.85
N THR A 220 -18.03 3.75 9.10
CA THR A 220 -16.72 4.29 9.49
C THR A 220 -15.73 3.17 9.88
N PRO A 221 -14.41 3.30 9.52
CA PRO A 221 -13.41 2.32 9.90
C PRO A 221 -13.36 2.01 11.40
N ALA A 222 -13.21 0.73 11.77
CA ALA A 222 -13.21 0.28 13.15
C ALA A 222 -12.17 1.00 14.04
N CYS A 223 -10.99 1.31 13.48
CA CYS A 223 -9.92 2.01 14.19
C CYS A 223 -10.24 3.47 14.51
N VAL A 224 -11.15 4.08 13.79
CA VAL A 224 -11.66 5.44 14.06
C VAL A 224 -12.70 5.36 15.17
N ASN A 225 -13.67 4.47 15.02
CA ASN A 225 -14.77 4.30 15.96
C ASN A 225 -14.36 3.95 17.39
N ILE A 226 -13.24 3.21 17.54
CA ILE A 226 -12.77 2.73 18.84
C ILE A 226 -11.88 3.75 19.56
N CYS A 227 -11.43 4.81 18.88
CA CYS A 227 -10.47 5.75 19.43
C CYS A 227 -11.08 6.56 20.58
N PRO A 228 -10.66 6.35 21.84
CA PRO A 228 -11.34 6.96 23.00
C PRO A 228 -11.07 8.46 23.14
N VAL A 229 -10.01 8.95 22.48
CA VAL A 229 -9.58 10.35 22.54
C VAL A 229 -9.81 11.10 21.22
N GLY A 230 -10.50 10.48 20.26
CA GLY A 230 -10.79 11.11 18.96
C GLY A 230 -9.55 11.50 18.14
N ALA A 231 -8.41 10.85 18.38
CA ALA A 231 -7.17 11.14 17.66
C ALA A 231 -7.23 10.77 16.16
N ARG A 232 -8.28 10.05 15.73
CA ARG A 232 -8.48 9.65 14.34
C ARG A 232 -9.76 10.23 13.80
N VAL A 233 -9.68 10.86 12.64
CA VAL A 233 -10.81 11.39 11.90
C VAL A 233 -10.76 10.80 10.49
N PHE A 234 -11.92 10.39 9.97
CA PHE A 234 -12.05 9.80 8.64
C PHE A 234 -13.13 10.54 7.85
N GLY A 235 -13.06 10.49 6.53
CA GLY A 235 -14.09 11.03 5.66
C GLY A 235 -13.61 11.24 4.23
N ASP A 236 -14.40 12.00 3.50
CA ASP A 236 -14.16 12.33 2.11
C ASP A 236 -13.33 13.60 1.98
N LEU A 237 -12.15 13.49 1.39
CA LEU A 237 -11.25 14.65 1.16
C LEU A 237 -11.75 15.60 0.05
N LEU A 238 -12.65 15.14 -0.83
CA LEU A 238 -13.27 15.99 -1.86
C LEU A 238 -14.44 16.81 -1.31
N ASN A 239 -15.01 16.39 -0.19
CA ASN A 239 -16.10 17.12 0.45
C ASN A 239 -15.54 18.07 1.52
N PRO A 240 -15.63 19.42 1.33
CA PRO A 240 -15.14 20.38 2.30
C PRO A 240 -15.90 20.35 3.63
N ASP A 241 -17.15 19.85 3.64
CA ASP A 241 -17.97 19.71 4.85
C ASP A 241 -17.71 18.39 5.60
N SER A 242 -16.88 17.52 5.05
CA SER A 242 -16.46 16.28 5.70
C SER A 242 -15.65 16.56 6.97
N PRO A 243 -15.84 15.77 8.06
CA PRO A 243 -15.08 15.94 9.29
C PRO A 243 -13.57 15.97 9.08
N VAL A 244 -13.03 15.12 8.20
CA VAL A 244 -11.59 15.07 7.93
C VAL A 244 -11.10 16.34 7.24
N SER A 245 -11.85 16.85 6.25
CA SER A 245 -11.49 18.08 5.51
C SER A 245 -11.51 19.30 6.41
N GLN A 246 -12.52 19.41 7.28
CA GLN A 246 -12.62 20.51 8.25
C GLN A 246 -11.45 20.51 9.24
N VAL A 247 -11.06 19.34 9.75
CA VAL A 247 -9.92 19.25 10.69
C VAL A 247 -8.61 19.55 9.98
N ILE A 248 -8.41 19.09 8.74
CA ILE A 248 -7.22 19.40 7.93
C ILE A 248 -7.14 20.92 7.68
N ALA A 249 -8.24 21.56 7.32
CA ALA A 249 -8.26 23.01 7.05
C ALA A 249 -7.99 23.85 8.31
N ALA A 250 -8.35 23.35 9.49
CA ALA A 250 -8.21 24.06 10.76
C ALA A 250 -6.85 23.89 11.46
N ASN A 251 -6.00 22.97 11.01
CA ASN A 251 -4.76 22.60 11.70
C ASN A 251 -3.57 22.52 10.74
N PRO A 252 -2.35 22.80 11.21
CA PRO A 252 -1.14 22.44 10.47
C PRO A 252 -1.04 20.91 10.35
N THR A 253 -0.98 20.41 9.14
CA THR A 253 -0.90 18.98 8.88
C THR A 253 0.30 18.67 7.99
N LEU A 254 0.79 17.43 8.08
CA LEU A 254 1.83 16.89 7.22
C LEU A 254 1.42 15.52 6.69
N ARG A 255 1.98 15.13 5.57
CA ARG A 255 1.95 13.76 5.05
C ARG A 255 3.33 13.14 5.24
N LEU A 256 3.37 11.83 5.51
CA LEU A 256 4.65 11.17 5.74
C LEU A 256 5.47 11.09 4.46
N ARG A 257 6.76 11.46 4.56
CA ARG A 257 7.74 11.34 3.49
C ARG A 257 7.26 11.99 2.19
N GLU A 258 6.83 13.23 2.27
CA GLU A 258 6.34 14.02 1.13
C GLU A 258 7.38 14.09 0.00
N GLU A 259 8.67 14.04 0.35
CA GLU A 259 9.79 14.02 -0.60
C GLU A 259 9.76 12.84 -1.58
N LEU A 260 9.01 11.78 -1.28
CA LEU A 260 8.88 10.62 -2.17
C LEU A 260 7.81 10.79 -3.25
N GLY A 261 7.00 11.85 -3.18
CA GLY A 261 5.95 12.12 -4.16
C GLY A 261 4.84 11.07 -4.23
N THR A 262 4.67 10.24 -3.18
CA THR A 262 3.65 9.18 -3.16
C THR A 262 2.24 9.68 -2.85
N GLU A 263 2.12 10.91 -2.37
CA GLU A 263 0.87 11.58 -2.00
C GLU A 263 -0.08 10.75 -1.14
N PRO A 264 0.29 10.49 0.14
CA PRO A 264 -0.56 9.79 1.08
C PRO A 264 -1.93 10.43 1.28
N SER A 265 -3.00 9.62 1.40
CA SER A 265 -4.34 10.06 1.83
C SER A 265 -4.51 10.03 3.36
N VAL A 266 -3.41 9.83 4.10
CA VAL A 266 -3.38 9.96 5.57
C VAL A 266 -2.56 11.17 5.95
N TYR A 267 -3.19 12.05 6.69
CA TYR A 267 -2.62 13.30 7.21
C TYR A 267 -2.34 13.18 8.69
N TYR A 268 -1.34 13.92 9.17
CA TYR A 268 -0.97 13.94 10.58
C TYR A 268 -0.95 15.37 11.09
N ILE A 269 -1.56 15.60 12.25
CA ILE A 269 -1.22 16.77 13.07
C ILE A 269 0.04 16.39 13.84
N PRO A 270 1.17 17.09 13.66
CA PRO A 270 2.43 16.75 14.29
C PRO A 270 2.34 16.85 15.82
N ALA A 271 3.13 16.05 16.51
CA ALA A 271 3.28 16.21 17.95
C ALA A 271 3.85 17.59 18.25
N GLU A 272 3.36 18.26 19.32
CA GLU A 272 3.93 19.52 19.75
C GLU A 272 5.40 19.31 20.15
N GLU A 273 6.26 20.18 19.65
CA GLU A 273 7.60 20.27 20.21
C GLU A 273 7.49 20.84 21.62
N ALA A 274 8.20 20.25 22.58
CA ALA A 274 8.27 20.79 23.92
C ALA A 274 8.84 22.22 23.83
N ALA A 275 8.07 23.20 24.33
CA ALA A 275 8.43 24.62 24.31
C ALA A 275 9.68 24.91 25.15
#